data_baf3ee5aeba3ae6c47c719de52a6d28a
#
_entry.id   baf3ee5aeba3ae6c47c719de52a6d28a
#
_cell.length_a   1.000
_cell.length_b   1.000
_cell.length_c   1.000
_cell.angle_alpha   90.00
_cell.angle_beta   90.00
_cell.angle_gamma   90.00
#
_symmetry.space_group_name_H-M   'P 1'
#
loop_
_entity.id
_entity.type
_entity.pdbx_description
1 polymer ?
#
loop_
_entity_poly.entity_id
_entity_poly.type
_entity_poly.pdbx_seq_one_letter_code
_entity_poly.pdbx_strand_id
1 'polypeptide(L)'
;GQDELEKSKICLLNCGPAGCETVKNLVLGGIASFTLVDKDTVKPRDLGNNFMLRTADFGESKAKAIAAHLKELNASVVGSFIDEDPDDIVSENPDFFHDFTIVIATQMHNRALIALDGVCQRRNITMIMLRSFGLLGTLRLSLKEHFITEATPTECFVDLRLTHPWPELSSFASDFELDSLDSVSFQRVPYIVLLLQAASNWRSEHDGMLPKSNDEQAEFKRVLSAMRRTHDEDNFQEALNAVRHICKPPSLSPNVVELLEALASKSLAQSTSSFWFKIYGLSSFLAQSGGLMPLEGSLPDMICTTEHYVTLQQIYQEKAASDAKIVEGFVQEALILAGRERDAITFTEVRNFCKHASSVRILRWQPISLDKNFEREDVIESTQRPAWNHSLARLTYFFLMCASDTFYDRYGRFPGTAIDAASDSQDDYIKLKAIANEALRDKCLNVHVGAVDDLIREMVRCGDGEAHAVASVLGAIGSQEVIKMVTKQFVPCEKTLIYNAAESTTMTFP
;
A
#
# COMPACT_ATOMS: atom_id res chain seq x y z
N GLY A 1 9.92 -9.04 5.75
CA GLY A 1 9.41 -7.72 6.22
C GLY A 1 10.35 -7.08 7.23
N GLN A 2 10.63 -7.76 8.36
CA GLN A 2 11.51 -7.20 9.42
C GLN A 2 12.92 -6.92 8.90
N ASP A 3 13.51 -7.86 8.16
CA ASP A 3 14.86 -7.70 7.58
C ASP A 3 14.99 -6.47 6.66
N GLU A 4 13.92 -6.10 5.97
CA GLU A 4 13.92 -4.90 5.12
C GLU A 4 13.78 -3.63 5.97
N LEU A 5 13.00 -3.69 7.06
CA LEU A 5 12.87 -2.58 7.99
C LEU A 5 14.20 -2.27 8.68
N GLU A 6 14.93 -3.30 9.11
CA GLU A 6 16.26 -3.20 9.72
C GLU A 6 17.36 -2.66 8.79
N LYS A 7 17.09 -2.52 7.50
CA LYS A 7 17.98 -1.88 6.51
C LYS A 7 17.57 -0.46 6.16
N SER A 8 16.37 -0.04 6.56
CA SER A 8 15.81 1.24 6.14
C SER A 8 16.45 2.42 6.87
N LYS A 9 16.76 3.47 6.11
CA LYS A 9 17.36 4.73 6.59
C LYS A 9 16.35 5.86 6.38
N ILE A 10 15.97 6.53 7.44
CA ILE A 10 14.91 7.53 7.45
C ILE A 10 15.51 8.93 7.63
N CYS A 11 15.10 9.89 6.81
CA CYS A 11 15.36 11.30 7.02
C CYS A 11 14.06 11.99 7.42
N LEU A 12 14.08 12.79 8.48
CA LEU A 12 12.99 13.68 8.87
C LEU A 12 13.41 15.13 8.69
N LEU A 13 12.64 15.87 7.93
CA LEU A 13 12.77 17.31 7.70
C LEU A 13 11.72 18.06 8.49
N ASN A 14 12.16 18.96 9.36
CA ASN A 14 11.42 19.61 10.46
C ASN A 14 10.95 18.63 11.53
N CYS A 15 11.36 18.89 12.76
CA CYS A 15 11.09 18.05 13.92
C CYS A 15 9.81 18.48 14.66
N GLY A 16 8.72 18.70 13.92
CA GLY A 16 7.39 18.93 14.49
C GLY A 16 6.78 17.67 15.12
N PRO A 17 5.69 17.81 15.86
CA PRO A 17 5.04 16.70 16.57
C PRO A 17 4.69 15.51 15.66
N ALA A 18 4.09 15.74 14.49
CA ALA A 18 3.69 14.65 13.58
C ALA A 18 4.89 13.86 13.04
N GLY A 19 5.97 14.54 12.67
CA GLY A 19 7.23 13.91 12.24
C GLY A 19 7.88 13.10 13.36
N CYS A 20 7.95 13.66 14.56
CA CYS A 20 8.52 13.00 15.72
C CYS A 20 7.74 11.74 16.13
N GLU A 21 6.41 11.80 16.12
CA GLU A 21 5.55 10.63 16.36
C GLU A 21 5.77 9.54 15.30
N THR A 22 5.93 9.93 14.05
CA THR A 22 6.23 8.98 12.95
C THR A 22 7.57 8.27 13.19
N VAL A 23 8.65 9.05 13.42
CA VAL A 23 9.99 8.49 13.61
C VAL A 23 10.06 7.68 14.91
N LYS A 24 9.40 8.10 15.98
CA LYS A 24 9.27 7.32 17.23
C LYS A 24 8.73 5.93 16.97
N ASN A 25 7.63 5.82 16.25
CA ASN A 25 7.03 4.53 15.94
C ASN A 25 7.97 3.65 15.09
N LEU A 26 8.70 4.26 14.15
CA LEU A 26 9.68 3.55 13.31
C LEU A 26 10.91 3.07 14.10
N VAL A 27 11.41 3.88 15.03
CA VAL A 27 12.50 3.51 15.95
C VAL A 27 12.08 2.31 16.81
N LEU A 28 10.86 2.34 17.36
CA LEU A 28 10.31 1.19 18.08
C LEU A 28 10.11 -0.04 17.18
N GLY A 29 9.83 0.16 15.90
CA GLY A 29 9.74 -0.90 14.88
C GLY A 29 11.09 -1.47 14.44
N GLY A 30 12.23 -0.85 14.82
CA GLY A 30 13.56 -1.38 14.56
C GLY A 30 14.12 -1.02 13.18
N ILE A 31 13.98 0.23 12.73
CA ILE A 31 14.68 0.73 11.52
C ILE A 31 16.20 0.75 11.73
N ALA A 32 16.98 0.77 10.63
CA ALA A 32 18.44 0.85 10.70
C ALA A 32 18.93 2.16 11.33
N SER A 33 18.44 3.28 10.80
CA SER A 33 18.89 4.60 11.23
C SER A 33 17.89 5.71 10.92
N PHE A 34 18.04 6.81 11.63
CA PHE A 34 17.36 8.06 11.32
C PHE A 34 18.32 9.26 11.35
N THR A 35 18.01 10.26 10.55
CA THR A 35 18.65 11.59 10.57
C THR A 35 17.57 12.65 10.69
N LEU A 36 17.68 13.51 11.69
CA LEU A 36 16.76 14.62 11.92
C LEU A 36 17.39 15.91 11.41
N VAL A 37 16.64 16.70 10.65
CA VAL A 37 17.07 18.00 10.14
C VAL A 37 16.11 19.08 10.62
N ASP A 38 16.59 20.00 11.44
CA ASP A 38 15.82 21.14 11.95
C ASP A 38 16.78 22.23 12.45
N LYS A 39 16.61 23.48 12.00
CA LYS A 39 17.42 24.63 12.44
C LYS A 39 16.96 25.26 13.74
N ASP A 40 15.74 24.94 14.20
CA ASP A 40 15.14 25.59 15.34
C ASP A 40 15.71 25.11 16.67
N THR A 41 15.67 26.00 17.67
CA THR A 41 15.84 25.64 19.06
C THR A 41 14.49 25.35 19.71
N VAL A 42 14.52 24.56 20.79
CA VAL A 42 13.32 24.23 21.59
C VAL A 42 12.74 25.49 22.22
N LYS A 43 11.48 25.79 21.92
CA LYS A 43 10.72 26.96 22.40
C LYS A 43 9.62 26.51 23.36
N PRO A 44 9.07 27.40 24.21
CA PRO A 44 7.99 27.05 25.15
C PRO A 44 6.77 26.40 24.44
N ARG A 45 6.43 26.83 23.22
CA ARG A 45 5.33 26.28 22.43
C ARG A 45 5.53 24.80 22.06
N ASP A 46 6.78 24.37 21.90
CA ASP A 46 7.12 22.99 21.52
C ASP A 46 6.88 22.01 22.68
N LEU A 47 7.02 22.48 23.93
CA LEU A 47 6.86 21.65 25.13
C LEU A 47 5.40 21.23 25.38
N GLY A 48 4.44 21.94 24.79
CA GLY A 48 3.02 21.67 24.96
C GLY A 48 2.44 20.65 23.97
N ASN A 49 3.12 20.41 22.84
CA ASN A 49 2.59 19.61 21.76
C ASN A 49 3.54 18.52 21.22
N ASN A 50 4.82 18.56 21.55
CA ASN A 50 5.81 17.56 21.13
C ASN A 50 6.30 16.74 22.34
N PHE A 51 5.78 15.51 22.49
CA PHE A 51 6.10 14.65 23.63
C PHE A 51 7.53 14.08 23.61
N MET A 52 8.28 14.31 22.53
CA MET A 52 9.69 13.99 22.47
C MET A 52 10.59 15.08 23.10
N LEU A 53 10.01 16.18 23.59
CA LEU A 53 10.74 17.29 24.22
C LEU A 53 10.38 17.43 25.71
N ARG A 54 11.36 17.79 26.50
CA ARG A 54 11.26 18.00 27.95
C ARG A 54 11.61 19.43 28.30
N THR A 55 11.19 19.90 29.45
CA THR A 55 11.53 21.25 29.94
C THR A 55 13.04 21.48 30.02
N ALA A 56 13.82 20.43 30.28
CA ALA A 56 15.28 20.50 30.33
C ALA A 56 15.94 20.81 28.98
N ASP A 57 15.21 20.55 27.84
CA ASP A 57 15.73 20.78 26.51
C ASP A 57 15.53 22.21 26.02
N PHE A 58 14.89 23.08 26.82
CA PHE A 58 14.61 24.46 26.46
C PHE A 58 15.87 25.23 26.03
N GLY A 59 15.82 25.79 24.82
CA GLY A 59 16.93 26.54 24.22
C GLY A 59 17.99 25.67 23.51
N GLU A 60 17.96 24.35 23.66
CA GLU A 60 18.82 23.43 22.91
C GLU A 60 18.35 23.30 21.46
N SER A 61 19.23 22.79 20.58
CA SER A 61 18.83 22.38 19.24
C SER A 61 17.70 21.36 19.31
N LYS A 62 16.62 21.62 18.57
CA LYS A 62 15.43 20.75 18.53
C LYS A 62 15.77 19.36 17.98
N ALA A 63 16.49 19.31 16.84
CA ALA A 63 16.92 18.07 16.23
C ALA A 63 17.83 17.25 17.16
N LYS A 64 18.75 17.90 17.86
CA LYS A 64 19.68 17.27 18.83
C LYS A 64 18.93 16.64 19.99
N ALA A 65 18.05 17.41 20.65
CA ALA A 65 17.29 16.95 21.82
C ALA A 65 16.41 15.74 21.46
N ILE A 66 15.66 15.83 20.38
CA ILE A 66 14.79 14.74 19.91
C ILE A 66 15.61 13.50 19.53
N ALA A 67 16.75 13.67 18.83
CA ALA A 67 17.60 12.54 18.47
C ALA A 67 18.14 11.81 19.71
N ALA A 68 18.47 12.53 20.77
CA ALA A 68 18.90 11.94 22.04
C ALA A 68 17.80 11.10 22.68
N HIS A 69 16.56 11.63 22.76
CA HIS A 69 15.42 10.91 23.33
C HIS A 69 14.96 9.71 22.48
N LEU A 70 15.01 9.81 21.16
CA LEU A 70 14.71 8.68 20.28
C LEU A 70 15.70 7.52 20.45
N LYS A 71 16.99 7.81 20.66
CA LYS A 71 18.01 6.78 20.95
C LYS A 71 17.77 6.05 22.27
N GLU A 72 17.16 6.72 23.26
CA GLU A 72 16.77 6.07 24.52
C GLU A 72 15.71 4.99 24.33
N LEU A 73 14.85 5.10 23.29
CA LEU A 73 13.78 4.14 23.02
C LEU A 73 14.28 2.82 22.45
N ASN A 74 15.33 2.86 21.62
CA ASN A 74 15.90 1.68 20.99
C ASN A 74 17.39 1.87 20.69
N ALA A 75 18.24 1.26 21.50
CA ALA A 75 19.70 1.40 21.41
C ALA A 75 20.32 0.78 20.15
N SER A 76 19.58 -0.10 19.43
CA SER A 76 20.06 -0.70 18.19
C SER A 76 19.94 0.23 16.98
N VAL A 77 19.13 1.28 17.07
CA VAL A 77 18.90 2.23 15.98
C VAL A 77 19.94 3.34 16.00
N VAL A 78 20.60 3.57 14.85
CA VAL A 78 21.60 4.63 14.72
C VAL A 78 20.89 5.97 14.46
N GLY A 79 21.01 6.93 15.40
CA GLY A 79 20.41 8.25 15.28
C GLY A 79 21.46 9.33 15.02
N SER A 80 21.16 10.27 14.13
CA SER A 80 21.94 11.48 13.85
C SER A 80 21.03 12.71 13.73
N PHE A 81 21.63 13.89 13.78
CA PHE A 81 20.92 15.16 13.61
C PHE A 81 21.78 16.18 12.85
N ILE A 82 21.13 17.15 12.25
CA ILE A 82 21.73 18.28 11.52
C ILE A 82 20.98 19.55 11.91
N ASP A 83 21.72 20.56 12.38
CA ASP A 83 21.18 21.86 12.80
C ASP A 83 21.20 22.84 11.62
N GLU A 84 20.47 22.50 10.54
CA GLU A 84 20.38 23.33 9.33
C GLU A 84 18.92 23.48 8.90
N ASP A 85 18.66 24.49 8.07
CA ASP A 85 17.35 24.66 7.46
C ASP A 85 17.12 23.52 6.44
N PRO A 86 16.04 22.75 6.55
CA PRO A 86 15.69 21.77 5.52
C PRO A 86 15.60 22.37 4.11
N ASP A 87 15.12 23.59 3.97
CA ASP A 87 14.97 24.26 2.67
C ASP A 87 16.34 24.57 2.03
N ASP A 88 17.34 24.93 2.85
CA ASP A 88 18.71 25.18 2.38
C ASP A 88 19.34 23.85 1.90
N ILE A 89 19.16 22.75 2.64
CA ILE A 89 19.65 21.43 2.22
C ILE A 89 19.01 20.99 0.90
N VAL A 90 17.70 21.17 0.74
CA VAL A 90 16.99 20.82 -0.50
C VAL A 90 17.52 21.62 -1.70
N SER A 91 17.84 22.90 -1.52
CA SER A 91 18.28 23.80 -2.58
C SER A 91 19.77 23.72 -2.88
N GLU A 92 20.62 23.61 -1.86
CA GLU A 92 22.07 23.71 -1.97
C GLU A 92 22.78 22.34 -2.03
N ASN A 93 22.22 21.33 -1.37
CA ASN A 93 22.82 19.98 -1.30
C ASN A 93 21.80 18.87 -1.56
N PRO A 94 21.19 18.77 -2.75
CA PRO A 94 20.20 17.73 -3.06
C PRO A 94 20.78 16.30 -3.05
N ASP A 95 22.11 16.15 -3.12
CA ASP A 95 22.77 14.85 -3.06
C ASP A 95 22.75 14.25 -1.64
N PHE A 96 22.52 15.05 -0.61
CA PHE A 96 22.33 14.63 0.77
C PHE A 96 21.29 13.51 0.89
N PHE A 97 20.22 13.55 0.08
CA PHE A 97 19.13 12.60 0.16
C PHE A 97 19.45 11.21 -0.44
N HIS A 98 20.58 11.05 -1.10
CA HIS A 98 20.93 9.82 -1.83
C HIS A 98 20.97 8.57 -0.94
N ASP A 99 21.39 8.70 0.30
CA ASP A 99 21.62 7.56 1.21
C ASP A 99 20.37 7.13 1.97
N PHE A 100 19.24 7.85 1.81
CA PHE A 100 18.01 7.54 2.54
C PHE A 100 17.06 6.65 1.73
N THR A 101 16.42 5.74 2.44
CA THR A 101 15.32 4.92 1.90
C THR A 101 14.05 5.74 1.78
N ILE A 102 13.78 6.57 2.79
CA ILE A 102 12.57 7.38 2.90
C ILE A 102 12.93 8.76 3.47
N VAL A 103 12.32 9.79 2.89
CA VAL A 103 12.36 11.17 3.38
C VAL A 103 10.97 11.56 3.85
N ILE A 104 10.84 11.95 5.11
CA ILE A 104 9.62 12.45 5.73
C ILE A 104 9.74 13.97 5.83
N ALA A 105 8.86 14.71 5.13
CA ALA A 105 8.83 16.15 5.13
C ALA A 105 7.60 16.64 5.91
N THR A 106 7.84 17.42 6.98
CA THR A 106 6.75 17.97 7.80
C THR A 106 6.75 19.49 7.78
N GLN A 107 5.57 20.09 7.69
CA GLN A 107 5.36 21.56 7.75
C GLN A 107 6.27 22.39 6.84
N MET A 108 6.75 21.83 5.74
CA MET A 108 7.51 22.57 4.71
C MET A 108 6.58 23.33 3.79
N HIS A 109 7.04 24.44 3.25
CA HIS A 109 6.28 25.20 2.25
C HIS A 109 6.32 24.51 0.88
N ASN A 110 5.32 24.81 0.04
CA ASN A 110 5.08 24.09 -1.21
C ASN A 110 6.26 24.13 -2.20
N ARG A 111 6.97 25.26 -2.31
CA ARG A 111 8.15 25.40 -3.21
C ARG A 111 9.26 24.40 -2.84
N ALA A 112 9.58 24.30 -1.55
CA ALA A 112 10.59 23.35 -1.07
C ALA A 112 10.14 21.90 -1.25
N LEU A 113 8.85 21.61 -0.99
CA LEU A 113 8.26 20.29 -1.21
C LEU A 113 8.34 19.87 -2.69
N ILE A 114 8.03 20.75 -3.62
CA ILE A 114 8.15 20.46 -5.07
C ILE A 114 9.61 20.20 -5.47
N ALA A 115 10.54 20.98 -4.94
CA ALA A 115 11.97 20.79 -5.21
C ALA A 115 12.47 19.43 -4.65
N LEU A 116 12.12 19.11 -3.41
CA LEU A 116 12.42 17.83 -2.75
C LEU A 116 11.80 16.66 -3.51
N ASP A 117 10.52 16.77 -3.91
CA ASP A 117 9.84 15.76 -4.70
C ASP A 117 10.58 15.48 -6.02
N GLY A 118 11.02 16.54 -6.71
CA GLY A 118 11.84 16.41 -7.92
C GLY A 118 13.16 15.65 -7.69
N VAL A 119 13.79 15.81 -6.52
CA VAL A 119 14.98 15.05 -6.15
C VAL A 119 14.63 13.57 -5.88
N CYS A 120 13.59 13.34 -5.08
CA CYS A 120 13.13 12.00 -4.70
C CYS A 120 12.66 11.18 -5.91
N GLN A 121 11.86 11.80 -6.81
CA GLN A 121 11.38 11.16 -8.03
C GLN A 121 12.53 10.73 -8.98
N ARG A 122 13.55 11.57 -9.17
CA ARG A 122 14.71 11.22 -10.02
C ARG A 122 15.50 10.04 -9.46
N ARG A 123 15.57 9.90 -8.15
CA ARG A 123 16.39 8.89 -7.46
C ARG A 123 15.59 7.68 -6.96
N ASN A 124 14.27 7.69 -7.21
CA ASN A 124 13.33 6.68 -6.71
C ASN A 124 13.40 6.50 -5.18
N ILE A 125 13.49 7.62 -4.45
CA ILE A 125 13.43 7.69 -2.99
C ILE A 125 11.98 7.97 -2.59
N THR A 126 11.45 7.23 -1.64
CA THR A 126 10.09 7.48 -1.14
C THR A 126 10.06 8.79 -0.35
N MET A 127 9.18 9.70 -0.74
CA MET A 127 8.88 10.91 0.00
C MET A 127 7.51 10.79 0.66
N ILE A 128 7.43 11.12 1.95
CA ILE A 128 6.18 11.22 2.70
C ILE A 128 6.03 12.63 3.19
N MET A 129 4.97 13.29 2.77
CA MET A 129 4.60 14.62 3.24
C MET A 129 3.56 14.48 4.34
N LEU A 130 3.83 15.06 5.50
CA LEU A 130 2.91 15.16 6.63
C LEU A 130 2.68 16.63 6.95
N ARG A 131 1.44 17.05 7.04
CA ARG A 131 1.09 18.44 7.38
C ARG A 131 -0.09 18.47 8.32
N SER A 132 -0.05 19.36 9.29
CA SER A 132 -1.10 19.56 10.28
C SER A 132 -1.40 21.04 10.43
N PHE A 133 -2.68 21.38 10.45
CA PHE A 133 -3.21 22.72 10.69
C PHE A 133 -4.34 22.61 11.72
N GLY A 134 -3.99 22.70 12.99
CA GLY A 134 -4.93 22.53 14.09
C GLY A 134 -5.63 21.16 14.08
N LEU A 135 -6.91 21.11 13.72
CA LEU A 135 -7.72 19.89 13.68
C LEU A 135 -7.68 19.17 12.32
N LEU A 136 -6.97 19.72 11.35
CA LEU A 136 -6.80 19.08 10.04
C LEU A 136 -5.39 18.54 9.89
N GLY A 137 -5.29 17.32 9.36
CA GLY A 137 -4.02 16.71 9.04
C GLY A 137 -4.03 16.09 7.65
N THR A 138 -2.87 16.06 6.98
CA THR A 138 -2.73 15.40 5.69
C THR A 138 -1.48 14.56 5.61
N LEU A 139 -1.62 13.50 4.80
CA LEU A 139 -0.53 12.64 4.40
C LEU A 139 -0.56 12.47 2.87
N ARG A 140 0.58 12.64 2.22
CA ARG A 140 0.78 12.41 0.79
C ARG A 140 2.07 11.62 0.58
N LEU A 141 1.98 10.54 -0.17
CA LEU A 141 3.14 9.78 -0.65
C LEU A 141 3.55 10.31 -2.03
N SER A 142 4.84 10.28 -2.31
CA SER A 142 5.37 10.49 -3.64
C SER A 142 6.54 9.55 -3.92
N LEU A 143 6.45 8.85 -5.05
CA LEU A 143 7.47 7.95 -5.56
C LEU A 143 7.19 7.68 -7.04
N LYS A 144 8.23 7.53 -7.84
CA LYS A 144 8.08 7.24 -9.27
C LYS A 144 7.40 5.91 -9.54
N GLU A 145 7.93 4.84 -8.93
CA GLU A 145 7.40 3.48 -9.07
C GLU A 145 7.60 2.69 -7.77
N HIS A 146 6.55 2.06 -7.29
CA HIS A 146 6.59 1.14 -6.16
C HIS A 146 5.99 -0.21 -6.54
N PHE A 147 6.71 -1.28 -6.20
CA PHE A 147 6.31 -2.63 -6.53
C PHE A 147 5.80 -3.34 -5.28
N ILE A 148 4.55 -3.80 -5.32
CA ILE A 148 3.97 -4.65 -4.28
C ILE A 148 4.14 -6.09 -4.75
N THR A 149 4.92 -6.86 -4.01
CA THR A 149 5.33 -8.21 -4.40
C THR A 149 4.81 -9.29 -3.46
N GLU A 150 4.35 -8.95 -2.28
CA GLU A 150 3.92 -9.91 -1.24
C GLU A 150 2.54 -9.55 -0.66
N ALA A 151 1.69 -8.85 -1.44
CA ALA A 151 0.36 -8.52 -0.96
C ALA A 151 -0.47 -9.79 -0.74
N THR A 152 -1.10 -9.86 0.43
CA THR A 152 -2.10 -10.88 0.72
C THR A 152 -3.47 -10.19 0.68
N PRO A 153 -4.25 -10.33 -0.39
CA PRO A 153 -5.59 -9.75 -0.47
C PRO A 153 -6.49 -10.34 0.61
N THR A 154 -7.35 -9.51 1.19
CA THR A 154 -8.31 -9.92 2.24
C THR A 154 -9.33 -10.94 1.71
N GLU A 155 -9.59 -10.91 0.40
CA GLU A 155 -10.46 -11.86 -0.31
C GLU A 155 -9.67 -12.55 -1.43
N CYS A 156 -8.78 -13.46 -1.07
CA CYS A 156 -8.04 -14.21 -2.07
C CYS A 156 -8.81 -15.48 -2.46
N PHE A 157 -9.11 -15.60 -3.75
CA PHE A 157 -9.54 -16.86 -4.31
C PHE A 157 -8.29 -17.72 -4.54
N VAL A 158 -8.00 -18.63 -3.61
CA VAL A 158 -6.88 -19.57 -3.75
C VAL A 158 -7.11 -20.43 -4.98
N ASP A 159 -6.16 -20.42 -5.92
CA ASP A 159 -6.23 -21.31 -7.09
C ASP A 159 -5.88 -22.74 -6.69
N LEU A 160 -6.91 -23.53 -6.48
CA LEU A 160 -6.78 -24.98 -6.23
C LEU A 160 -6.57 -25.80 -7.52
N ARG A 161 -6.58 -25.17 -8.67
CA ARG A 161 -6.35 -25.75 -9.99
C ARG A 161 -7.27 -26.93 -10.32
N LEU A 162 -8.48 -26.98 -9.76
CA LEU A 162 -9.40 -28.10 -9.92
C LEU A 162 -10.01 -28.18 -11.34
N THR A 163 -9.99 -27.08 -12.09
CA THR A 163 -10.39 -27.10 -13.51
C THR A 163 -9.35 -27.76 -14.42
N HIS A 164 -8.07 -27.75 -14.02
CA HIS A 164 -6.93 -28.29 -14.75
C HIS A 164 -6.00 -29.04 -13.79
N PRO A 165 -6.44 -30.14 -13.15
CA PRO A 165 -5.63 -30.89 -12.21
C PRO A 165 -4.44 -31.53 -12.93
N TRP A 166 -3.28 -31.52 -12.28
CA TRP A 166 -2.07 -32.19 -12.77
C TRP A 166 -2.04 -33.66 -12.33
N PRO A 167 -1.17 -34.50 -12.94
CA PRO A 167 -1.21 -35.95 -12.74
C PRO A 167 -1.18 -36.41 -11.29
N GLU A 168 -0.32 -35.82 -10.45
CA GLU A 168 -0.18 -36.22 -9.03
C GLU A 168 -1.43 -35.90 -8.22
N LEU A 169 -2.09 -34.76 -8.47
CA LEU A 169 -3.36 -34.40 -7.81
C LEU A 169 -4.48 -35.32 -8.29
N SER A 170 -4.51 -35.63 -9.58
CA SER A 170 -5.52 -36.54 -10.16
C SER A 170 -5.35 -37.96 -9.63
N SER A 171 -4.12 -38.45 -9.51
CA SER A 171 -3.82 -39.77 -8.92
C SER A 171 -4.28 -39.84 -7.48
N PHE A 172 -3.89 -38.84 -6.65
CA PHE A 172 -4.31 -38.78 -5.25
C PHE A 172 -5.85 -38.82 -5.11
N ALA A 173 -6.56 -38.07 -5.96
CA ALA A 173 -8.04 -38.08 -5.91
C ALA A 173 -8.65 -39.42 -6.35
N SER A 174 -7.99 -40.15 -7.26
CA SER A 174 -8.44 -41.47 -7.75
C SER A 174 -8.20 -42.58 -6.77
N ASP A 175 -7.27 -42.44 -5.84
CA ASP A 175 -6.96 -43.46 -4.83
C ASP A 175 -8.08 -43.62 -3.77
N PHE A 176 -9.06 -42.70 -3.76
CA PHE A 176 -10.21 -42.78 -2.84
C PHE A 176 -11.36 -43.58 -3.49
N GLU A 177 -11.52 -44.81 -3.08
CA GLU A 177 -12.68 -45.64 -3.42
C GLU A 177 -13.86 -45.29 -2.49
N LEU A 178 -14.60 -44.20 -2.81
CA LEU A 178 -15.65 -43.67 -1.93
C LEU A 178 -16.68 -44.70 -1.49
N ASP A 179 -17.04 -45.65 -2.34
CA ASP A 179 -18.06 -46.66 -2.06
C ASP A 179 -17.59 -47.69 -1.01
N SER A 180 -16.28 -47.97 -0.91
CA SER A 180 -15.68 -48.93 0.00
C SER A 180 -15.38 -48.38 1.40
N LEU A 181 -15.42 -47.03 1.58
CA LEU A 181 -15.11 -46.39 2.83
C LEU A 181 -16.19 -46.62 3.90
N ASP A 182 -15.76 -46.82 5.15
CA ASP A 182 -16.67 -46.76 6.29
C ASP A 182 -17.17 -45.33 6.54
N SER A 183 -18.21 -45.15 7.36
CA SER A 183 -18.85 -43.85 7.57
C SER A 183 -17.93 -42.81 8.18
N VAL A 184 -16.98 -43.19 9.03
CA VAL A 184 -16.04 -42.26 9.68
C VAL A 184 -15.00 -41.78 8.67
N SER A 185 -14.42 -42.69 7.90
CA SER A 185 -13.44 -42.37 6.85
C SER A 185 -14.08 -41.56 5.75
N PHE A 186 -15.34 -41.84 5.38
CA PHE A 186 -16.07 -41.07 4.37
C PHE A 186 -16.27 -39.59 4.74
N GLN A 187 -16.60 -39.30 6.00
CA GLN A 187 -16.73 -37.92 6.51
C GLN A 187 -15.39 -37.19 6.60
N ARG A 188 -14.26 -37.87 6.41
CA ARG A 188 -12.90 -37.32 6.48
C ARG A 188 -12.22 -37.26 5.10
N VAL A 189 -12.94 -37.53 4.03
CA VAL A 189 -12.43 -37.33 2.66
C VAL A 189 -12.30 -35.82 2.39
N PRO A 190 -11.13 -35.36 1.94
CA PRO A 190 -10.93 -33.95 1.61
C PRO A 190 -11.94 -33.47 0.55
N TYR A 191 -12.53 -32.29 0.74
CA TYR A 191 -13.52 -31.78 -0.23
C TYR A 191 -12.94 -31.58 -1.65
N ILE A 192 -11.62 -31.37 -1.76
CA ILE A 192 -10.90 -31.32 -3.05
C ILE A 192 -11.07 -32.63 -3.82
N VAL A 193 -10.95 -33.76 -3.13
CA VAL A 193 -11.14 -35.10 -3.72
C VAL A 193 -12.58 -35.28 -4.18
N LEU A 194 -13.56 -34.91 -3.34
CA LEU A 194 -14.98 -34.97 -3.69
C LEU A 194 -15.30 -34.16 -4.94
N LEU A 195 -14.77 -32.93 -5.02
CA LEU A 195 -14.94 -32.06 -6.19
C LEU A 195 -14.29 -32.63 -7.45
N LEU A 196 -13.08 -33.18 -7.34
CA LEU A 196 -12.38 -33.77 -8.50
C LEU A 196 -13.08 -35.00 -9.03
N GLN A 197 -13.55 -35.89 -8.15
CA GLN A 197 -14.31 -37.08 -8.57
C GLN A 197 -15.68 -36.70 -9.17
N ALA A 198 -16.41 -35.78 -8.54
CA ALA A 198 -17.65 -35.26 -9.11
C ALA A 198 -17.43 -34.60 -10.48
N ALA A 199 -16.33 -33.81 -10.63
CA ALA A 199 -15.98 -33.19 -11.89
C ALA A 199 -15.56 -34.20 -12.96
N SER A 200 -14.91 -35.30 -12.60
CA SER A 200 -14.58 -36.39 -13.50
C SER A 200 -15.84 -37.08 -14.04
N ASN A 201 -16.78 -37.41 -13.14
CA ASN A 201 -18.08 -38.00 -13.52
C ASN A 201 -18.87 -37.04 -14.42
N TRP A 202 -18.93 -35.74 -14.05
CA TRP A 202 -19.60 -34.74 -14.85
C TRP A 202 -19.02 -34.64 -16.29
N ARG A 203 -17.67 -34.60 -16.40
CA ARG A 203 -17.03 -34.56 -17.73
C ARG A 203 -17.37 -35.79 -18.60
N SER A 204 -17.50 -36.96 -18.01
CA SER A 204 -17.86 -38.18 -18.78
C SER A 204 -19.27 -38.11 -19.40
N GLU A 205 -20.16 -37.32 -18.78
CA GLU A 205 -21.56 -37.16 -19.21
C GLU A 205 -21.78 -35.90 -20.08
N HIS A 206 -20.81 -34.96 -20.10
CA HIS A 206 -20.93 -33.64 -20.73
C HIS A 206 -19.77 -33.32 -21.71
N ASP A 207 -19.40 -34.29 -22.56
CA ASP A 207 -18.37 -34.11 -23.61
C ASP A 207 -17.03 -33.50 -23.10
N GLY A 208 -16.63 -33.83 -21.91
CA GLY A 208 -15.37 -33.35 -21.28
C GLY A 208 -15.45 -31.94 -20.74
N MET A 209 -16.59 -31.29 -20.79
CA MET A 209 -16.77 -29.90 -20.33
C MET A 209 -17.10 -29.84 -18.83
N LEU A 210 -16.67 -28.77 -18.18
CA LEU A 210 -17.08 -28.44 -16.81
C LEU A 210 -18.30 -27.51 -16.81
N PRO A 211 -19.08 -27.46 -15.71
CA PRO A 211 -20.26 -26.62 -15.62
C PRO A 211 -19.88 -25.13 -15.72
N LYS A 212 -20.57 -24.40 -16.62
CA LYS A 212 -20.30 -22.96 -16.89
C LYS A 212 -21.48 -22.08 -16.54
N SER A 213 -22.71 -22.48 -16.94
CA SER A 213 -23.93 -21.73 -16.69
C SER A 213 -24.39 -21.85 -15.23
N ASN A 214 -25.22 -20.95 -14.76
CA ASN A 214 -25.79 -21.02 -13.41
C ASN A 214 -26.67 -22.27 -13.22
N ASP A 215 -27.34 -22.71 -14.27
CA ASP A 215 -28.16 -23.90 -14.24
C ASP A 215 -27.33 -25.18 -14.16
N GLU A 216 -26.23 -25.27 -14.92
CA GLU A 216 -25.27 -26.37 -14.83
C GLU A 216 -24.57 -26.41 -13.47
N GLN A 217 -24.24 -25.24 -12.88
CA GLN A 217 -23.69 -25.15 -11.53
C GLN A 217 -24.69 -25.67 -10.48
N ALA A 218 -25.97 -25.32 -10.63
CA ALA A 218 -27.01 -25.82 -9.75
C ALA A 218 -27.21 -27.33 -9.90
N GLU A 219 -27.09 -27.86 -11.10
CA GLU A 219 -27.16 -29.29 -11.38
C GLU A 219 -25.93 -30.03 -10.82
N PHE A 220 -24.72 -29.49 -11.04
CA PHE A 220 -23.49 -30.03 -10.45
C PHE A 220 -23.57 -30.11 -8.92
N LYS A 221 -24.13 -29.07 -8.27
CA LYS A 221 -24.39 -29.10 -6.82
C LYS A 221 -25.37 -30.20 -6.42
N ARG A 222 -26.37 -30.48 -7.25
CA ARG A 222 -27.31 -31.60 -7.00
C ARG A 222 -26.62 -32.95 -7.15
N VAL A 223 -25.78 -33.13 -8.17
CA VAL A 223 -24.95 -34.34 -8.34
C VAL A 223 -24.04 -34.55 -7.12
N LEU A 224 -23.31 -33.49 -6.71
CA LEU A 224 -22.45 -33.56 -5.52
C LEU A 224 -23.24 -33.87 -4.24
N SER A 225 -24.42 -33.28 -4.07
CA SER A 225 -25.30 -33.58 -2.93
C SER A 225 -25.83 -35.00 -2.95
N ALA A 226 -26.06 -35.58 -4.12
CA ALA A 226 -26.52 -36.97 -4.25
C ALA A 226 -25.44 -38.02 -3.89
N MET A 227 -24.16 -37.64 -3.85
CA MET A 227 -23.06 -38.47 -3.39
C MET A 227 -23.04 -38.63 -1.86
N ARG A 228 -23.78 -37.79 -1.10
CA ARG A 228 -23.91 -37.89 0.36
C ARG A 228 -24.59 -39.19 0.77
N ARG A 229 -24.13 -39.75 1.86
CA ARG A 229 -24.79 -40.90 2.53
C ARG A 229 -25.73 -40.45 3.65
N THR A 230 -25.35 -39.35 4.33
CA THR A 230 -26.13 -38.77 5.45
C THR A 230 -26.15 -37.22 5.35
N HIS A 231 -27.01 -36.57 6.14
CA HIS A 231 -27.06 -35.12 6.19
C HIS A 231 -25.93 -34.45 6.98
N ASP A 232 -25.25 -35.21 7.82
CA ASP A 232 -24.24 -34.72 8.79
C ASP A 232 -22.79 -34.80 8.27
N GLU A 233 -22.63 -34.78 6.96
CA GLU A 233 -21.33 -34.86 6.29
C GLU A 233 -20.82 -33.45 5.96
N ASP A 234 -20.10 -32.85 6.92
CA ASP A 234 -19.60 -31.48 6.83
C ASP A 234 -18.58 -31.27 5.70
N ASN A 235 -17.78 -32.30 5.35
CA ASN A 235 -16.87 -32.27 4.21
C ASN A 235 -17.60 -32.05 2.87
N PHE A 236 -18.80 -32.59 2.70
CA PHE A 236 -19.64 -32.28 1.54
C PHE A 236 -20.20 -30.87 1.56
N GLN A 237 -20.45 -30.31 2.75
CA GLN A 237 -20.86 -28.91 2.86
C GLN A 237 -19.72 -27.99 2.44
N GLU A 238 -18.48 -28.29 2.82
CA GLU A 238 -17.30 -27.60 2.29
C GLU A 238 -17.19 -27.71 0.77
N ALA A 239 -17.36 -28.94 0.22
CA ALA A 239 -17.35 -29.16 -1.22
C ALA A 239 -18.42 -28.33 -1.95
N LEU A 240 -19.65 -28.28 -1.43
CA LEU A 240 -20.74 -27.47 -2.01
C LEU A 240 -20.44 -25.97 -2.00
N ASN A 241 -19.80 -25.46 -0.93
CA ASN A 241 -19.37 -24.08 -0.84
C ASN A 241 -18.21 -23.77 -1.80
N ALA A 242 -17.38 -24.78 -2.11
CA ALA A 242 -16.20 -24.67 -2.95
C ALA A 242 -16.46 -25.00 -4.44
N VAL A 243 -17.70 -25.29 -4.86
CA VAL A 243 -18.06 -25.62 -6.26
C VAL A 243 -17.55 -24.56 -7.25
N ARG A 244 -17.42 -23.30 -6.85
CA ARG A 244 -16.85 -22.24 -7.67
C ARG A 244 -15.47 -22.57 -8.24
N HIS A 245 -14.65 -23.38 -7.56
CA HIS A 245 -13.33 -23.80 -8.04
C HIS A 245 -13.38 -24.77 -9.23
N ILE A 246 -14.53 -25.39 -9.47
CA ILE A 246 -14.81 -26.22 -10.66
C ILE A 246 -15.43 -25.39 -11.78
N CYS A 247 -16.31 -24.44 -11.44
CA CYS A 247 -17.12 -23.70 -12.40
C CYS A 247 -16.41 -22.48 -12.98
N LYS A 248 -15.44 -21.92 -12.27
CA LYS A 248 -14.68 -20.75 -12.71
C LYS A 248 -13.21 -21.10 -12.89
N PRO A 249 -12.72 -21.09 -14.15
CA PRO A 249 -11.28 -21.22 -14.37
C PRO A 249 -10.54 -20.03 -13.73
N PRO A 250 -9.30 -20.23 -13.28
CA PRO A 250 -8.47 -19.14 -12.82
C PRO A 250 -8.33 -18.07 -13.90
N SER A 251 -8.48 -16.82 -13.52
CA SER A 251 -8.30 -15.68 -14.42
C SER A 251 -7.21 -14.75 -13.87
N LEU A 252 -6.52 -14.08 -14.78
CA LEU A 252 -5.55 -13.07 -14.40
C LEU A 252 -6.24 -11.88 -13.75
N SER A 253 -5.66 -11.34 -12.68
CA SER A 253 -6.16 -10.11 -12.09
C SER A 253 -5.89 -8.93 -13.04
N PRO A 254 -6.73 -7.87 -13.01
CA PRO A 254 -6.51 -6.68 -13.83
C PRO A 254 -5.11 -6.08 -13.66
N ASN A 255 -4.57 -6.09 -12.44
CA ASN A 255 -3.23 -5.59 -12.15
C ASN A 255 -2.14 -6.39 -12.86
N VAL A 256 -2.28 -7.72 -12.92
CA VAL A 256 -1.33 -8.58 -13.63
C VAL A 256 -1.41 -8.34 -15.14
N VAL A 257 -2.62 -8.18 -15.69
CA VAL A 257 -2.81 -7.84 -17.12
C VAL A 257 -2.11 -6.53 -17.45
N GLU A 258 -2.32 -5.48 -16.65
CA GLU A 258 -1.65 -4.18 -16.81
C GLU A 258 -0.11 -4.32 -16.79
N LEU A 259 0.43 -5.13 -15.88
CA LEU A 259 1.87 -5.37 -15.79
C LEU A 259 2.43 -6.08 -17.03
N LEU A 260 1.70 -7.04 -17.58
CA LEU A 260 2.09 -7.75 -18.80
C LEU A 260 2.05 -6.83 -20.02
N GLU A 261 1.05 -5.95 -20.12
CA GLU A 261 0.95 -4.92 -21.16
C GLU A 261 2.10 -3.90 -21.03
N ALA A 262 2.40 -3.45 -19.81
CA ALA A 262 3.51 -2.55 -19.56
C ALA A 262 4.87 -3.19 -19.89
N LEU A 263 5.04 -4.50 -19.66
CA LEU A 263 6.25 -5.23 -20.04
C LEU A 263 6.48 -5.22 -21.54
N ALA A 264 5.43 -5.33 -22.37
CA ALA A 264 5.53 -5.37 -23.82
C ALA A 264 6.21 -4.11 -24.42
N SER A 265 6.10 -2.98 -23.74
CA SER A 265 6.75 -1.72 -24.13
C SER A 265 8.11 -1.49 -23.48
N LYS A 266 8.59 -2.41 -22.62
CA LYS A 266 9.78 -2.21 -21.79
C LYS A 266 10.98 -3.01 -22.32
N SER A 267 12.08 -2.34 -22.55
CA SER A 267 13.37 -3.01 -22.82
C SER A 267 14.06 -3.37 -21.49
N LEU A 268 14.39 -4.64 -21.31
CA LEU A 268 15.14 -5.10 -20.14
C LEU A 268 16.62 -4.81 -20.35
N ALA A 269 17.16 -3.90 -19.56
CA ALA A 269 18.57 -3.51 -19.56
C ALA A 269 19.21 -3.81 -18.19
N GLN A 270 20.52 -3.70 -18.10
CA GLN A 270 21.27 -3.95 -16.86
C GLN A 270 20.76 -3.10 -15.67
N SER A 271 20.32 -1.86 -15.93
CA SER A 271 19.76 -0.94 -14.91
C SER A 271 18.30 -1.22 -14.55
N THR A 272 17.63 -2.17 -15.23
CA THR A 272 16.21 -2.47 -14.98
C THR A 272 16.04 -3.13 -13.61
N SER A 273 14.98 -2.74 -12.87
CA SER A 273 14.65 -3.35 -11.57
C SER A 273 14.45 -4.86 -11.69
N SER A 274 14.89 -5.62 -10.68
CA SER A 274 14.70 -7.08 -10.55
C SER A 274 13.22 -7.50 -10.66
N PHE A 275 12.29 -6.62 -10.32
CA PHE A 275 10.86 -6.85 -10.47
C PHE A 275 10.47 -7.16 -11.91
N TRP A 276 10.95 -6.39 -12.89
CA TRP A 276 10.59 -6.56 -14.30
C TRP A 276 11.13 -7.85 -14.90
N PHE A 277 12.26 -8.35 -14.43
CA PHE A 277 12.77 -9.68 -14.81
C PHE A 277 11.86 -10.79 -14.30
N LYS A 278 11.30 -10.64 -13.09
CA LYS A 278 10.30 -11.58 -12.54
C LYS A 278 8.99 -11.53 -13.32
N ILE A 279 8.53 -10.33 -13.74
CA ILE A 279 7.34 -10.18 -14.62
C ILE A 279 7.60 -10.81 -15.99
N TYR A 280 8.81 -10.69 -16.55
CA TYR A 280 9.18 -11.38 -17.78
C TYR A 280 9.12 -12.91 -17.63
N GLY A 281 9.69 -13.45 -16.56
CA GLY A 281 9.59 -14.87 -16.23
C GLY A 281 8.15 -15.35 -16.09
N LEU A 282 7.30 -14.56 -15.43
CA LEU A 282 5.87 -14.82 -15.29
C LEU A 282 5.17 -14.81 -16.66
N SER A 283 5.44 -13.82 -17.51
CA SER A 283 4.87 -13.71 -18.86
C SER A 283 5.21 -14.94 -19.72
N SER A 284 6.48 -15.37 -19.68
CA SER A 284 6.95 -16.55 -20.41
C SER A 284 6.33 -17.83 -19.88
N PHE A 285 6.16 -17.96 -18.56
CA PHE A 285 5.47 -19.08 -17.93
C PHE A 285 4.01 -19.14 -18.35
N LEU A 286 3.28 -18.01 -18.34
CA LEU A 286 1.88 -17.93 -18.78
C LEU A 286 1.71 -18.36 -20.22
N ALA A 287 2.62 -17.97 -21.10
CA ALA A 287 2.62 -18.39 -22.51
C ALA A 287 2.80 -19.92 -22.66
N GLN A 288 3.64 -20.53 -21.83
CA GLN A 288 3.88 -21.98 -21.82
C GLN A 288 2.76 -22.77 -21.16
N SER A 289 2.16 -22.24 -20.09
CA SER A 289 1.14 -22.90 -19.26
C SER A 289 -0.31 -22.75 -19.78
N GLY A 290 -0.48 -22.11 -20.95
CA GLY A 290 -1.83 -21.85 -21.50
C GLY A 290 -2.59 -20.77 -20.70
N GLY A 291 -1.89 -19.81 -20.10
CA GLY A 291 -2.46 -18.70 -19.34
C GLY A 291 -2.69 -18.98 -17.86
N LEU A 292 -2.23 -20.12 -17.35
CA LEU A 292 -2.35 -20.46 -15.95
C LEU A 292 -1.18 -19.85 -15.15
N MET A 293 -1.49 -19.23 -14.02
CA MET A 293 -0.49 -18.67 -13.10
C MET A 293 0.34 -19.78 -12.42
N PRO A 294 1.58 -19.51 -11.98
CA PRO A 294 2.28 -20.44 -11.09
C PRO A 294 1.47 -20.63 -9.80
N LEU A 295 1.43 -21.86 -9.28
CA LEU A 295 0.69 -22.15 -8.07
C LEU A 295 1.33 -21.53 -6.82
N GLU A 296 0.49 -21.09 -5.88
CA GLU A 296 0.94 -20.55 -4.59
C GLU A 296 1.52 -21.63 -3.68
N GLY A 297 1.00 -22.87 -3.78
CA GLY A 297 1.36 -24.01 -2.94
C GLY A 297 0.72 -23.97 -1.56
N SER A 298 -0.26 -23.08 -1.33
CA SER A 298 -1.06 -23.04 -0.11
C SER A 298 -2.39 -23.78 -0.28
N LEU A 299 -2.86 -24.38 0.80
CA LEU A 299 -4.18 -25.00 0.89
C LEU A 299 -5.02 -24.29 1.96
N PRO A 300 -6.33 -24.13 1.74
CA PRO A 300 -7.22 -23.71 2.79
C PRO A 300 -7.36 -24.83 3.85
N ASP A 301 -7.76 -24.46 5.04
CA ASP A 301 -8.15 -25.42 6.05
C ASP A 301 -9.39 -26.20 5.60
N MET A 302 -9.45 -27.50 5.92
CA MET A 302 -10.51 -28.38 5.47
C MET A 302 -10.73 -29.57 6.39
N ILE A 303 -11.92 -30.14 6.35
CA ILE A 303 -12.27 -31.33 7.11
C ILE A 303 -11.69 -32.57 6.43
N CYS A 304 -10.60 -33.09 7.01
CA CYS A 304 -9.97 -34.32 6.56
C CYS A 304 -9.10 -34.92 7.70
N THR A 305 -8.45 -36.04 7.43
CA THR A 305 -7.41 -36.55 8.34
C THR A 305 -6.14 -35.75 8.21
N THR A 306 -5.36 -35.66 9.28
CA THR A 306 -4.05 -34.99 9.24
C THR A 306 -3.14 -35.57 8.15
N GLU A 307 -3.18 -36.89 7.95
CA GLU A 307 -2.40 -37.57 6.91
C GLU A 307 -2.78 -37.09 5.51
N HIS A 308 -4.09 -37.08 5.21
CA HIS A 308 -4.56 -36.58 3.90
C HIS A 308 -4.23 -35.11 3.67
N TYR A 309 -4.36 -34.29 4.72
CA TYR A 309 -4.00 -32.85 4.62
C TYR A 309 -2.51 -32.67 4.31
N VAL A 310 -1.64 -33.35 5.04
CA VAL A 310 -0.18 -33.27 4.83
C VAL A 310 0.21 -33.77 3.44
N THR A 311 -0.37 -34.87 2.97
CA THR A 311 -0.11 -35.40 1.62
C THR A 311 -0.57 -34.41 0.54
N LEU A 312 -1.78 -33.85 0.65
CA LEU A 312 -2.25 -32.82 -0.27
C LEU A 312 -1.35 -31.58 -0.23
N GLN A 313 -0.98 -31.12 0.95
CA GLN A 313 -0.09 -29.97 1.11
C GLN A 313 1.26 -30.20 0.42
N GLN A 314 1.82 -31.40 0.53
CA GLN A 314 3.06 -31.77 -0.15
C GLN A 314 2.88 -31.74 -1.67
N ILE A 315 1.81 -32.35 -2.21
CA ILE A 315 1.50 -32.36 -3.66
C ILE A 315 1.42 -30.91 -4.20
N TYR A 316 0.74 -29.99 -3.49
CA TYR A 316 0.63 -28.59 -3.90
C TYR A 316 1.96 -27.85 -3.79
N GLN A 317 2.76 -28.10 -2.73
CA GLN A 317 4.06 -27.46 -2.55
C GLN A 317 5.07 -27.91 -3.58
N GLU A 318 5.09 -29.20 -3.95
CA GLU A 318 5.97 -29.74 -4.99
C GLU A 318 5.62 -29.14 -6.36
N LYS A 319 4.33 -29.05 -6.69
CA LYS A 319 3.87 -28.38 -7.92
C LYS A 319 4.27 -26.92 -7.96
N ALA A 320 4.06 -26.18 -6.87
CA ALA A 320 4.46 -24.78 -6.75
C ALA A 320 5.98 -24.59 -6.90
N ALA A 321 6.77 -25.48 -6.32
CA ALA A 321 8.22 -25.46 -6.46
C ALA A 321 8.68 -25.75 -7.92
N SER A 322 7.99 -26.68 -8.59
CA SER A 322 8.21 -26.98 -10.00
C SER A 322 7.89 -25.78 -10.90
N ASP A 323 6.74 -25.14 -10.68
CA ASP A 323 6.33 -23.94 -11.44
C ASP A 323 7.34 -22.80 -11.22
N ALA A 324 7.77 -22.58 -9.98
CA ALA A 324 8.77 -21.55 -9.64
C ALA A 324 10.13 -21.80 -10.32
N LYS A 325 10.55 -23.07 -10.48
CA LYS A 325 11.78 -23.42 -11.22
C LYS A 325 11.68 -23.08 -12.70
N ILE A 326 10.52 -23.28 -13.31
CA ILE A 326 10.29 -22.90 -14.71
C ILE A 326 10.38 -21.37 -14.86
N VAL A 327 9.73 -20.63 -13.95
CA VAL A 327 9.82 -19.16 -13.93
C VAL A 327 11.26 -18.69 -13.72
N GLU A 328 12.01 -19.32 -12.81
CA GLU A 328 13.44 -19.03 -12.58
C GLU A 328 14.26 -19.18 -13.86
N GLY A 329 14.05 -20.24 -14.62
CA GLY A 329 14.73 -20.46 -15.90
C GLY A 329 14.57 -19.27 -16.85
N PHE A 330 13.35 -18.79 -17.04
CA PHE A 330 13.08 -17.61 -17.86
C PHE A 330 13.66 -16.32 -17.29
N VAL A 331 13.64 -16.15 -15.97
CA VAL A 331 14.28 -14.99 -15.30
C VAL A 331 15.78 -14.99 -15.55
N GLN A 332 16.45 -16.14 -15.42
CA GLN A 332 17.88 -16.28 -15.65
C GLN A 332 18.25 -16.00 -17.10
N GLU A 333 17.48 -16.49 -18.06
CA GLU A 333 17.69 -16.18 -19.50
C GLU A 333 17.61 -14.67 -19.75
N ALA A 334 16.58 -14.00 -19.19
CA ALA A 334 16.42 -12.56 -19.34
C ALA A 334 17.56 -11.76 -18.68
N LEU A 335 18.07 -12.20 -17.52
CA LEU A 335 19.22 -11.58 -16.84
C LEU A 335 20.49 -11.67 -17.71
N ILE A 336 20.78 -12.83 -18.29
CA ILE A 336 21.91 -13.03 -19.18
C ILE A 336 21.81 -12.12 -20.41
N LEU A 337 20.64 -12.05 -21.03
CA LEU A 337 20.41 -11.18 -22.20
C LEU A 337 20.59 -9.70 -21.87
N ALA A 338 20.30 -9.29 -20.65
CA ALA A 338 20.50 -7.92 -20.17
C ALA A 338 21.94 -7.64 -19.67
N GLY A 339 22.87 -8.62 -19.75
CA GLY A 339 24.25 -8.47 -19.28
C GLY A 339 24.39 -8.49 -17.75
N ARG A 340 23.45 -9.15 -17.04
CA ARG A 340 23.53 -9.37 -15.58
C ARG A 340 23.98 -10.79 -15.26
N GLU A 341 24.47 -10.97 -14.03
CA GLU A 341 24.78 -12.29 -13.51
C GLU A 341 23.51 -13.16 -13.41
N ARG A 342 23.66 -14.45 -13.72
CA ARG A 342 22.56 -15.41 -13.77
C ARG A 342 21.82 -15.54 -12.42
N ASP A 343 22.57 -15.42 -11.33
CA ASP A 343 22.12 -15.56 -9.95
C ASP A 343 21.83 -14.21 -9.26
N ALA A 344 21.79 -13.12 -10.02
CA ALA A 344 21.44 -11.79 -9.51
C ALA A 344 20.04 -11.72 -8.89
N ILE A 345 19.18 -12.70 -9.17
CA ILE A 345 17.90 -12.94 -8.52
C ILE A 345 17.89 -14.39 -8.06
N THR A 346 17.76 -14.61 -6.77
CA THR A 346 17.82 -15.94 -6.16
C THR A 346 16.54 -16.75 -6.39
N PHE A 347 16.66 -18.09 -6.37
CA PHE A 347 15.46 -18.95 -6.43
C PHE A 347 14.45 -18.66 -5.33
N THR A 348 14.91 -18.33 -4.12
CA THR A 348 14.02 -17.96 -3.00
C THR A 348 13.20 -16.72 -3.33
N GLU A 349 13.80 -15.70 -3.97
CA GLU A 349 13.08 -14.50 -4.40
C GLU A 349 12.07 -14.79 -5.51
N VAL A 350 12.41 -15.66 -6.46
CA VAL A 350 11.49 -16.08 -7.53
C VAL A 350 10.34 -16.90 -6.94
N ARG A 351 10.63 -17.83 -6.05
CA ARG A 351 9.59 -18.65 -5.36
C ARG A 351 8.64 -17.78 -4.55
N ASN A 352 9.17 -16.82 -3.79
CA ASN A 352 8.32 -15.88 -3.04
C ASN A 352 7.48 -15.02 -3.97
N PHE A 353 8.04 -14.57 -5.09
CA PHE A 353 7.29 -13.86 -6.11
C PHE A 353 6.16 -14.71 -6.71
N CYS A 354 6.43 -15.97 -7.08
CA CYS A 354 5.41 -16.88 -7.61
C CYS A 354 4.28 -17.13 -6.63
N LYS A 355 4.59 -17.26 -5.33
CA LYS A 355 3.58 -17.42 -4.29
C LYS A 355 2.56 -16.29 -4.24
N HIS A 356 2.95 -15.08 -4.57
CA HIS A 356 2.10 -13.90 -4.53
C HIS A 356 1.81 -13.31 -5.92
N ALA A 357 2.12 -14.04 -6.99
CA ALA A 357 2.07 -13.54 -8.36
C ALA A 357 0.68 -13.04 -8.79
N SER A 358 -0.40 -13.62 -8.25
CA SER A 358 -1.79 -13.20 -8.53
C SER A 358 -2.14 -11.80 -8.00
N SER A 359 -1.41 -11.32 -6.99
CA SER A 359 -1.66 -10.06 -6.29
C SER A 359 -0.60 -8.99 -6.50
N VAL A 360 0.42 -9.27 -7.32
CA VAL A 360 1.45 -8.28 -7.65
C VAL A 360 0.86 -7.07 -8.37
N ARG A 361 1.37 -5.88 -8.04
CA ARG A 361 1.00 -4.64 -8.72
C ARG A 361 2.10 -3.61 -8.66
N ILE A 362 1.98 -2.60 -9.52
CA ILE A 362 2.82 -1.41 -9.51
C ILE A 362 1.96 -0.20 -9.15
N LEU A 363 2.49 0.65 -8.29
CA LEU A 363 1.92 1.94 -7.97
C LEU A 363 2.83 3.04 -8.48
N ARG A 364 2.23 4.12 -8.98
CA ARG A 364 2.91 5.31 -9.45
C ARG A 364 2.20 6.53 -8.90
N TRP A 365 2.94 7.38 -8.22
CA TRP A 365 2.40 8.67 -7.77
C TRP A 365 2.78 9.76 -8.76
N GLN A 366 1.84 10.63 -9.03
CA GLN A 366 2.13 11.83 -9.77
C GLN A 366 3.03 12.76 -8.93
N PRO A 367 3.93 13.54 -9.55
CA PRO A 367 4.69 14.56 -8.84
C PRO A 367 3.77 15.56 -8.13
N ILE A 368 4.18 16.02 -6.94
CA ILE A 368 3.41 16.99 -6.13
C ILE A 368 3.11 18.27 -6.92
N SER A 369 3.98 18.68 -7.83
CA SER A 369 3.77 19.83 -8.72
C SER A 369 2.50 19.73 -9.58
N LEU A 370 1.99 18.52 -9.82
CA LEU A 370 0.79 18.24 -10.60
C LEU A 370 -0.48 18.14 -9.74
N ASP A 371 -0.37 18.10 -8.41
CA ASP A 371 -1.53 17.96 -7.52
C ASP A 371 -2.57 19.09 -7.68
N LYS A 372 -2.16 20.23 -8.22
CA LYS A 372 -3.06 21.35 -8.56
C LYS A 372 -3.76 21.20 -9.92
N ASN A 373 -3.41 20.19 -10.72
CA ASN A 373 -3.87 20.01 -12.11
C ASN A 373 -4.98 18.95 -12.25
N PHE A 374 -5.73 18.67 -11.18
CA PHE A 374 -6.89 17.77 -11.29
C PHE A 374 -7.95 18.35 -12.23
N GLU A 375 -8.55 17.48 -13.02
CA GLU A 375 -9.56 17.85 -13.99
C GLU A 375 -10.94 18.00 -13.33
N ARG A 376 -11.83 18.73 -14.00
CA ARG A 376 -13.22 18.96 -13.53
C ARG A 376 -13.97 17.62 -13.29
N GLU A 377 -13.60 16.58 -14.02
CA GLU A 377 -14.19 15.25 -13.96
C GLU A 377 -13.86 14.54 -12.63
N ASP A 378 -12.63 14.65 -12.13
CA ASP A 378 -12.21 14.11 -10.83
C ASP A 378 -13.02 14.70 -9.68
N VAL A 379 -13.34 15.99 -9.81
CA VAL A 379 -14.15 16.75 -8.86
C VAL A 379 -15.61 16.29 -8.93
N ILE A 380 -16.16 16.10 -10.13
CA ILE A 380 -17.55 15.65 -10.35
C ILE A 380 -17.72 14.22 -9.84
N GLU A 381 -16.79 13.32 -10.11
CA GLU A 381 -16.86 11.94 -9.61
C GLU A 381 -16.85 11.88 -8.09
N SER A 382 -16.05 12.72 -7.44
CA SER A 382 -16.02 12.82 -5.97
C SER A 382 -17.33 13.38 -5.39
N THR A 383 -18.09 14.16 -6.15
CA THR A 383 -19.36 14.78 -5.71
C THR A 383 -20.62 13.97 -6.03
N GLN A 384 -20.55 13.01 -6.96
CA GLN A 384 -21.73 12.22 -7.39
C GLN A 384 -22.04 11.01 -6.48
N ARG A 385 -21.24 10.68 -5.48
CA ARG A 385 -21.55 9.60 -4.54
C ARG A 385 -22.57 10.05 -3.48
N PRO A 386 -23.51 9.18 -3.03
CA PRO A 386 -24.71 9.57 -2.25
C PRO A 386 -24.47 10.20 -0.86
N ALA A 387 -23.23 10.36 -0.42
CA ALA A 387 -22.86 11.05 0.82
C ALA A 387 -22.61 12.56 0.57
N TRP A 388 -23.59 13.27 0.11
CA TRP A 388 -23.54 14.68 -0.34
C TRP A 388 -22.81 15.65 0.60
N ASN A 389 -22.98 15.54 1.90
CA ASN A 389 -22.32 16.45 2.85
C ASN A 389 -20.83 16.18 3.04
N HIS A 390 -20.38 14.94 2.91
CA HIS A 390 -18.98 14.58 3.11
C HIS A 390 -18.09 14.84 1.86
N SER A 391 -18.64 14.77 0.66
CA SER A 391 -17.87 14.97 -0.58
C SER A 391 -17.49 16.44 -0.80
N LEU A 392 -18.41 17.37 -0.50
CA LEU A 392 -18.16 18.80 -0.60
C LEU A 392 -17.13 19.25 0.46
N ALA A 393 -17.19 18.68 1.67
CA ALA A 393 -16.21 18.92 2.72
C ALA A 393 -14.80 18.47 2.33
N ARG A 394 -14.65 17.31 1.66
CA ARG A 394 -13.35 16.79 1.19
C ARG A 394 -12.64 17.77 0.26
N LEU A 395 -13.35 18.24 -0.76
CA LEU A 395 -12.85 19.24 -1.69
C LEU A 395 -12.45 20.52 -0.99
N THR A 396 -13.30 20.99 -0.09
CA THR A 396 -13.05 22.21 0.67
C THR A 396 -11.76 22.13 1.47
N TYR A 397 -11.52 21.04 2.20
CA TYR A 397 -10.29 20.87 2.97
C TYR A 397 -9.05 20.89 2.07
N PHE A 398 -9.09 20.16 0.96
CA PHE A 398 -7.96 20.15 0.02
C PHE A 398 -7.70 21.53 -0.57
N PHE A 399 -8.75 22.23 -1.01
CA PHE A 399 -8.61 23.61 -1.56
C PHE A 399 -8.08 24.59 -0.52
N LEU A 400 -8.51 24.49 0.73
CA LEU A 400 -8.01 25.37 1.78
C LEU A 400 -6.53 25.11 2.06
N MET A 401 -6.07 23.89 1.95
CA MET A 401 -4.65 23.59 2.09
C MET A 401 -3.84 24.15 0.92
N CYS A 402 -4.33 24.00 -0.33
CA CYS A 402 -3.72 24.65 -1.49
C CYS A 402 -3.74 26.18 -1.39
N ALA A 403 -4.81 26.74 -0.81
CA ALA A 403 -4.90 28.17 -0.55
C ALA A 403 -3.91 28.64 0.52
N SER A 404 -3.67 27.81 1.55
CA SER A 404 -2.66 28.07 2.58
C SER A 404 -1.25 28.08 2.00
N ASP A 405 -0.95 27.17 1.07
CA ASP A 405 0.31 27.17 0.32
C ASP A 405 0.48 28.43 -0.54
N THR A 406 -0.58 28.80 -1.26
CA THR A 406 -0.58 30.04 -2.06
C THR A 406 -0.43 31.28 -1.18
N PHE A 407 -1.01 31.25 0.01
CA PHE A 407 -0.83 32.31 1.00
C PHE A 407 0.63 32.41 1.42
N TYR A 408 1.28 31.27 1.72
CA TYR A 408 2.70 31.23 2.06
C TYR A 408 3.58 31.78 0.93
N ASP A 409 3.31 31.36 -0.31
CA ASP A 409 4.05 31.84 -1.49
C ASP A 409 3.94 33.36 -1.68
N ARG A 410 2.78 33.97 -1.31
CA ARG A 410 2.53 35.42 -1.44
C ARG A 410 3.07 36.25 -0.27
N TYR A 411 3.03 35.72 0.95
CA TYR A 411 3.28 36.48 2.17
C TYR A 411 4.47 35.97 3.01
N GLY A 412 5.13 34.88 2.61
CA GLY A 412 6.30 34.30 3.27
C GLY A 412 6.03 33.66 4.63
N ARG A 413 4.75 33.41 4.96
CA ARG A 413 4.31 32.80 6.21
C ARG A 413 2.97 32.08 6.05
N PHE A 414 2.64 31.18 6.94
CA PHE A 414 1.29 30.59 6.97
C PHE A 414 0.25 31.58 7.52
N PRO A 415 -1.04 31.44 7.13
CA PRO A 415 -2.09 32.29 7.64
C PRO A 415 -2.20 32.13 9.16
N GLY A 416 -2.39 33.23 9.89
CA GLY A 416 -2.52 33.22 11.35
C GLY A 416 -1.20 33.20 12.15
N THR A 417 -0.04 33.17 11.48
CA THR A 417 1.29 33.15 12.15
C THR A 417 1.92 34.55 12.28
N ALA A 418 1.13 35.63 12.16
CA ALA A 418 1.62 36.99 12.31
C ALA A 418 2.01 37.31 13.77
N ILE A 419 3.00 38.19 13.92
CA ILE A 419 3.62 38.54 15.21
C ILE A 419 2.68 39.37 16.10
N ASP A 420 1.73 40.13 15.50
CA ASP A 420 0.77 40.99 16.20
C ASP A 420 -0.68 40.44 16.08
N ALA A 421 -1.00 39.51 16.93
CA ALA A 421 -2.07 38.53 16.78
C ALA A 421 -3.54 39.04 16.68
N ALA A 422 -3.89 40.28 17.01
CA ALA A 422 -5.29 40.69 17.12
C ALA A 422 -5.84 41.42 15.88
N SER A 423 -5.06 42.25 15.20
CA SER A 423 -5.45 42.95 13.96
C SER A 423 -5.20 42.11 12.71
N ASP A 424 -4.17 41.28 12.74
CA ASP A 424 -3.70 40.52 11.59
C ASP A 424 -4.53 39.27 11.29
N SER A 425 -5.21 38.68 12.30
CA SER A 425 -6.04 37.49 12.07
C SER A 425 -7.25 37.75 11.16
N GLN A 426 -7.87 38.95 11.25
CA GLN A 426 -8.97 39.34 10.38
C GLN A 426 -8.49 39.64 8.96
N ASP A 427 -7.31 40.24 8.81
CA ASP A 427 -6.67 40.50 7.53
C ASP A 427 -6.27 39.20 6.84
N ASP A 428 -5.69 38.25 7.57
CA ASP A 428 -5.34 36.92 7.07
C ASP A 428 -6.57 36.12 6.65
N TYR A 429 -7.68 36.21 7.39
CA TYR A 429 -8.94 35.62 6.99
C TYR A 429 -9.43 36.16 5.64
N ILE A 430 -9.40 37.48 5.45
CA ILE A 430 -9.81 38.12 4.19
C ILE A 430 -8.91 37.68 3.04
N LYS A 431 -7.60 37.67 3.25
CA LYS A 431 -6.61 37.23 2.27
C LYS A 431 -6.78 35.75 1.89
N LEU A 432 -6.87 34.87 2.88
CA LEU A 432 -7.03 33.44 2.64
C LEU A 432 -8.37 33.13 1.94
N LYS A 433 -9.45 33.84 2.32
CA LYS A 433 -10.74 33.71 1.65
C LYS A 433 -10.69 34.17 0.19
N ALA A 434 -9.96 35.24 -0.10
CA ALA A 434 -9.78 35.71 -1.47
C ALA A 434 -9.00 34.68 -2.33
N ILE A 435 -7.93 34.11 -1.78
CA ILE A 435 -7.13 33.07 -2.44
C ILE A 435 -7.96 31.80 -2.67
N ALA A 436 -8.71 31.33 -1.67
CA ALA A 436 -9.58 30.17 -1.79
C ALA A 436 -10.65 30.36 -2.88
N ASN A 437 -11.27 31.57 -2.94
CA ASN A 437 -12.23 31.93 -3.98
C ASN A 437 -11.60 31.96 -5.38
N GLU A 438 -10.39 32.49 -5.51
CA GLU A 438 -9.63 32.50 -6.76
C GLU A 438 -9.40 31.06 -7.25
N ALA A 439 -8.90 30.17 -6.39
CA ALA A 439 -8.64 28.78 -6.72
C ALA A 439 -9.92 28.01 -7.13
N LEU A 440 -11.05 28.27 -6.47
CA LEU A 440 -12.35 27.67 -6.82
C LEU A 440 -12.89 28.16 -8.17
N ARG A 441 -12.73 29.46 -8.47
CA ARG A 441 -13.15 30.04 -9.77
C ARG A 441 -12.34 29.49 -10.93
N ASP A 442 -11.03 29.40 -10.77
CA ASP A 442 -10.12 28.91 -11.82
C ASP A 442 -10.45 27.46 -12.22
N LYS A 443 -11.04 26.69 -11.31
CA LYS A 443 -11.50 25.32 -11.56
C LYS A 443 -12.98 25.23 -11.97
N CYS A 444 -13.65 26.33 -12.24
CA CYS A 444 -15.08 26.40 -12.63
C CYS A 444 -16.02 25.73 -11.62
N LEU A 445 -15.68 25.75 -10.34
CA LEU A 445 -16.48 25.17 -9.27
C LEU A 445 -17.41 26.23 -8.67
N ASN A 446 -18.71 26.11 -8.91
CA ASN A 446 -19.74 26.93 -8.28
C ASN A 446 -20.03 26.44 -6.85
N VAL A 447 -19.01 26.47 -5.96
CA VAL A 447 -19.19 26.18 -4.55
C VAL A 447 -19.48 27.48 -3.81
N HIS A 448 -20.60 27.55 -3.11
CA HIS A 448 -20.91 28.69 -2.25
C HIS A 448 -19.97 28.69 -1.03
N VAL A 449 -19.08 29.66 -0.99
CA VAL A 449 -18.01 29.85 0.01
C VAL A 449 -18.55 30.07 1.45
N GLY A 450 -19.84 30.34 1.63
CA GLY A 450 -20.43 30.57 2.95
C GLY A 450 -20.29 29.40 3.94
N ALA A 451 -20.32 28.15 3.44
CA ALA A 451 -20.09 26.95 4.27
C ALA A 451 -18.60 26.74 4.62
N VAL A 452 -17.69 27.52 4.01
CA VAL A 452 -16.23 27.41 4.14
C VAL A 452 -15.68 28.43 5.12
N ASP A 453 -16.44 29.47 5.46
CA ASP A 453 -16.00 30.57 6.29
C ASP A 453 -15.49 30.14 7.66
N ASP A 454 -16.17 29.22 8.31
CA ASP A 454 -15.75 28.70 9.63
C ASP A 454 -14.45 27.90 9.55
N LEU A 455 -14.24 27.17 8.46
CA LEU A 455 -12.99 26.44 8.22
C LEU A 455 -11.84 27.38 7.93
N ILE A 456 -12.07 28.46 7.17
CA ILE A 456 -11.04 29.49 6.92
C ILE A 456 -10.66 30.17 8.23
N ARG A 457 -11.64 30.49 9.09
CA ARG A 457 -11.38 31.06 10.41
C ARG A 457 -10.57 30.12 11.29
N GLU A 458 -10.90 28.81 11.25
CA GLU A 458 -10.17 27.79 12.01
C GLU A 458 -8.73 27.64 11.50
N MET A 459 -8.50 27.62 10.20
CA MET A 459 -7.14 27.57 9.65
C MET A 459 -6.31 28.80 10.05
N VAL A 460 -6.89 29.99 10.01
CA VAL A 460 -6.22 31.23 10.46
C VAL A 460 -5.98 31.19 11.99
N ARG A 461 -6.95 30.68 12.76
CA ARG A 461 -6.81 30.54 14.22
C ARG A 461 -5.68 29.61 14.62
N CYS A 462 -5.52 28.51 13.89
CA CYS A 462 -4.51 27.49 14.18
C CYS A 462 -3.12 27.85 13.66
N GLY A 463 -3.07 28.60 12.55
CA GLY A 463 -1.80 28.94 11.89
C GLY A 463 -1.04 27.67 11.47
N ASP A 464 0.23 27.61 11.85
CA ASP A 464 1.11 26.45 11.70
C ASP A 464 1.06 25.47 12.90
N GLY A 465 0.09 25.67 13.80
CA GLY A 465 0.00 24.90 15.03
C GLY A 465 -0.37 23.43 14.82
N GLU A 466 0.48 22.56 15.32
CA GLU A 466 0.26 21.12 15.33
C GLU A 466 -0.35 20.69 16.67
N ALA A 467 -1.63 20.29 16.68
CA ALA A 467 -2.23 19.73 17.88
C ALA A 467 -1.71 18.30 18.09
N HIS A 468 -1.22 17.98 19.31
CA HIS A 468 -0.62 16.67 19.57
C HIS A 468 -1.53 15.49 19.26
N ALA A 469 -2.84 15.58 19.54
CA ALA A 469 -3.80 14.54 19.22
C ALA A 469 -3.86 14.25 17.71
N VAL A 470 -3.82 15.28 16.87
CA VAL A 470 -3.76 15.15 15.40
C VAL A 470 -2.41 14.59 14.97
N ALA A 471 -1.34 15.12 15.53
CA ALA A 471 0.03 14.68 15.26
C ALA A 471 0.22 13.17 15.58
N SER A 472 -0.35 12.67 16.69
CA SER A 472 -0.29 11.26 17.06
C SER A 472 -0.99 10.36 16.05
N VAL A 473 -2.18 10.75 15.56
CA VAL A 473 -2.90 9.99 14.52
C VAL A 473 -2.13 10.01 13.20
N LEU A 474 -1.67 11.19 12.78
CA LEU A 474 -0.87 11.30 11.54
C LEU A 474 0.45 10.54 11.64
N GLY A 475 1.13 10.61 12.78
CA GLY A 475 2.37 9.88 13.03
C GLY A 475 2.17 8.36 13.01
N ALA A 476 1.05 7.88 13.55
CA ALA A 476 0.69 6.47 13.47
C ALA A 476 0.42 6.04 12.02
N ILE A 477 -0.40 6.79 11.27
CA ILE A 477 -0.67 6.51 9.86
C ILE A 477 0.63 6.60 9.05
N GLY A 478 1.42 7.68 9.23
CA GLY A 478 2.69 7.89 8.52
C GLY A 478 3.67 6.75 8.73
N SER A 479 3.84 6.26 9.96
CA SER A 479 4.71 5.13 10.25
C SER A 479 4.22 3.82 9.60
N GLN A 480 2.90 3.59 9.56
CA GLN A 480 2.33 2.43 8.85
C GLN A 480 2.57 2.53 7.33
N GLU A 481 2.44 3.72 6.74
CA GLU A 481 2.75 3.92 5.33
C GLU A 481 4.24 3.67 5.03
N VAL A 482 5.16 4.14 5.91
CA VAL A 482 6.59 3.80 5.80
C VAL A 482 6.80 2.28 5.80
N ILE A 483 6.19 1.56 6.75
CA ILE A 483 6.31 0.11 6.87
C ILE A 483 5.81 -0.57 5.59
N LYS A 484 4.67 -0.16 5.04
CA LYS A 484 4.14 -0.69 3.77
C LYS A 484 5.11 -0.48 2.61
N MET A 485 5.69 0.73 2.50
CA MET A 485 6.65 1.05 1.45
C MET A 485 7.92 0.21 1.55
N VAL A 486 8.44 0.01 2.76
CA VAL A 486 9.66 -0.78 2.98
C VAL A 486 9.41 -2.27 2.78
N THR A 487 8.32 -2.80 3.35
CA THR A 487 8.06 -4.25 3.33
C THR A 487 7.44 -4.75 2.04
N LYS A 488 6.82 -3.88 1.22
CA LYS A 488 6.14 -4.22 -0.05
C LYS A 488 5.02 -5.26 0.10
N GLN A 489 4.44 -5.37 1.29
CA GLN A 489 3.44 -6.39 1.64
C GLN A 489 2.00 -5.88 1.56
N PHE A 490 1.80 -4.59 1.81
CA PHE A 490 0.48 -3.97 1.82
C PHE A 490 0.43 -2.80 0.84
N VAL A 491 -0.80 -2.48 0.41
CA VAL A 491 -1.03 -1.34 -0.49
C VAL A 491 -0.91 -0.05 0.29
N PRO A 492 0.06 0.83 -0.06
CA PRO A 492 0.15 2.17 0.50
C PRO A 492 -1.00 3.05 0.03
N CYS A 493 -1.15 4.20 0.68
CA CYS A 493 -2.12 5.21 0.27
C CYS A 493 -1.71 5.82 -1.08
N GLU A 494 -2.52 5.62 -2.11
CA GLU A 494 -2.23 6.12 -3.46
C GLU A 494 -2.57 7.60 -3.63
N LYS A 495 -3.44 8.12 -2.78
CA LYS A 495 -4.03 9.46 -2.85
C LYS A 495 -3.63 10.29 -1.64
N THR A 496 -3.91 11.58 -1.68
CA THR A 496 -3.76 12.43 -0.49
C THR A 496 -4.79 12.03 0.56
N LEU A 497 -4.31 11.58 1.72
CA LEU A 497 -5.16 11.33 2.89
C LEU A 497 -5.35 12.63 3.65
N ILE A 498 -6.60 12.92 4.01
CA ILE A 498 -6.98 14.04 4.87
C ILE A 498 -7.63 13.47 6.13
N TYR A 499 -7.12 13.86 7.29
CA TYR A 499 -7.71 13.56 8.59
C TYR A 499 -8.39 14.80 9.14
N ASN A 500 -9.67 14.67 9.48
CA ASN A 500 -10.44 15.71 10.17
C ASN A 500 -10.70 15.27 11.62
N ALA A 501 -9.98 15.86 12.56
CA ALA A 501 -10.07 15.52 13.98
C ALA A 501 -11.37 16.00 14.63
N ALA A 502 -12.04 17.04 14.08
CA ALA A 502 -13.31 17.50 14.60
C ALA A 502 -14.43 16.45 14.45
N GLU A 503 -14.37 15.65 13.39
CA GLU A 503 -15.32 14.57 13.10
C GLU A 503 -14.74 13.17 13.30
N SER A 504 -13.44 13.09 13.64
CA SER A 504 -12.70 11.82 13.75
C SER A 504 -12.79 10.96 12.47
N THR A 505 -12.74 11.60 11.31
CA THR A 505 -12.87 10.95 10.01
C THR A 505 -11.59 11.05 9.18
N THR A 506 -11.36 10.04 8.34
CA THR A 506 -10.34 10.07 7.29
C THR A 506 -10.99 10.03 5.93
N MET A 507 -10.39 10.70 4.97
CA MET A 507 -10.82 10.71 3.59
C MET A 507 -9.61 10.74 2.67
N THR A 508 -9.77 10.26 1.44
CA THR A 508 -8.73 10.34 0.41
C THR A 508 -9.20 11.24 -0.74
N PHE A 509 -8.27 12.03 -1.26
CA PHE A 509 -8.46 12.92 -2.39
C PHE A 509 -7.48 12.52 -3.51
N PRO A 510 -7.91 12.50 -4.81
CA PRO A 510 -7.08 12.12 -5.96
C PRO A 510 -5.75 12.82 -6.05
#